data_4b743f617fe06630987c5a382ef1a823
#
_entry.id   4b743f617fe06630987c5a382ef1a823
#
_cell.length_a   1.000
_cell.length_b   1.000
_cell.length_c   1.000
_cell.angle_alpha   90.00
_cell.angle_beta   90.00
_cell.angle_gamma   90.00
#
_symmetry.space_group_name_H-M   'P 1'
#
loop_
_entity.id
_entity.type
_entity.pdbx_description
1 polymer ?
#
loop_
_entity_poly.entity_id
_entity_poly.type
_entity_poly.pdbx_seq_one_letter_code
_entity_poly.pdbx_strand_id
1 'polypeptide(L)'
;MFGDVLDDIIVMPRTADPAGTETAATIRHRAGGSAANTAAWLGSLGVDVSFAGRVGTADLQRHAQLLANAGVSARLAYDAHDPTGTVVITVDGASRTMFTDRGAGASFGPDDVPDDLVSRAGLVHFTGYTVAQSRSPVALRRLLGRAREVGALVSVAPGSASVVRRFGPPAFLAAVEGADLFFPSRETALELTGFEQPSESAEALARRFGVVAVVADDGGATVATQGLPPVTVDGVATRWVDSVGLVDAFSAGFIAAWATSRSLGVAGRSGARAAARAAGVAGGRPPS
;
A
#
# COMPACT_ATOMS: atom_id res chain seq x y z
N MET A 1 -10.11 -5.90 0.75
CA MET A 1 -8.98 -5.10 1.24
C MET A 1 -9.40 -4.23 2.41
N PHE A 2 -8.50 -3.84 3.30
CA PHE A 2 -8.84 -2.95 4.41
C PHE A 2 -7.65 -2.11 4.87
N GLY A 3 -7.93 -0.93 5.44
CA GLY A 3 -6.93 -0.06 6.03
C GLY A 3 -7.18 1.43 5.83
N ASP A 4 -6.11 2.18 5.65
CA ASP A 4 -6.09 3.63 5.62
C ASP A 4 -6.75 4.24 4.38
N VAL A 5 -7.55 5.28 4.64
CA VAL A 5 -8.11 6.23 3.67
C VAL A 5 -7.73 7.61 4.17
N LEU A 6 -7.07 8.39 3.33
CA LEU A 6 -6.51 9.68 3.70
C LEU A 6 -6.74 10.70 2.57
N ASP A 7 -6.56 11.97 2.90
CA ASP A 7 -6.39 13.05 1.93
C ASP A 7 -4.92 13.46 1.87
N ASP A 8 -4.36 13.45 0.67
CA ASP A 8 -2.99 13.87 0.41
C ASP A 8 -2.99 15.34 -0.07
N ILE A 9 -2.24 16.19 0.61
CA ILE A 9 -1.95 17.57 0.21
C ILE A 9 -0.50 17.62 -0.27
N ILE A 10 -0.30 17.64 -1.57
CA ILE A 10 1.02 17.65 -2.19
C ILE A 10 1.43 19.10 -2.43
N VAL A 11 2.49 19.55 -1.76
CA VAL A 11 3.04 20.89 -1.85
C VAL A 11 4.35 20.86 -2.63
N MET A 12 4.38 21.52 -3.77
CA MET A 12 5.55 21.66 -4.64
C MET A 12 5.97 23.13 -4.68
N PRO A 13 6.99 23.56 -3.92
CA PRO A 13 7.53 24.91 -3.99
C PRO A 13 8.00 25.24 -5.40
N ARG A 14 7.75 26.48 -5.87
CA ARG A 14 8.18 26.95 -7.19
C ARG A 14 9.57 27.53 -7.18
N THR A 15 10.05 27.95 -6.02
CA THR A 15 11.37 28.52 -5.80
C THR A 15 11.97 27.91 -4.54
N ALA A 16 13.26 27.63 -4.56
CA ALA A 16 14.01 27.24 -3.38
C ALA A 16 14.43 28.52 -2.62
N ASP A 17 13.50 29.23 -2.01
CA ASP A 17 13.82 30.31 -1.09
C ASP A 17 13.45 29.93 0.34
N PRO A 18 14.40 29.39 1.10
CA PRO A 18 14.16 28.95 2.47
C PRO A 18 14.10 30.11 3.48
N ALA A 19 14.39 31.34 3.07
CA ALA A 19 14.51 32.51 3.97
C ALA A 19 13.21 33.33 4.06
N GLY A 20 12.21 33.08 3.23
CA GLY A 20 10.95 33.81 3.19
C GLY A 20 9.89 33.27 4.17
N THR A 21 9.04 34.16 4.66
CA THR A 21 7.86 33.79 5.45
C THR A 21 6.72 33.27 4.59
N GLU A 22 6.79 33.45 3.26
CA GLU A 22 5.81 33.02 2.29
C GLU A 22 6.53 32.48 1.04
N THR A 23 6.17 31.27 0.62
CA THR A 23 6.75 30.64 -0.58
C THR A 23 5.64 30.25 -1.55
N ALA A 24 5.75 30.75 -2.80
CA ALA A 24 4.83 30.34 -3.85
C ALA A 24 4.98 28.84 -4.16
N ALA A 25 3.88 28.10 -4.11
CA ALA A 25 3.86 26.68 -4.33
C ALA A 25 2.70 26.24 -5.26
N THR A 26 2.86 25.11 -5.90
CA THR A 26 1.74 24.38 -6.50
C THR A 26 1.21 23.39 -5.45
N ILE A 27 -0.06 23.54 -5.08
CA ILE A 27 -0.69 22.66 -4.10
C ILE A 27 -1.74 21.81 -4.82
N ARG A 28 -1.70 20.51 -4.57
CA ARG A 28 -2.67 19.54 -5.11
C ARG A 28 -3.30 18.74 -3.99
N HIS A 29 -4.62 18.64 -4.01
CA HIS A 29 -5.37 17.75 -3.13
C HIS A 29 -5.68 16.46 -3.87
N ARG A 30 -5.37 15.32 -3.27
CA ARG A 30 -5.61 13.99 -3.82
C ARG A 30 -6.18 13.08 -2.74
N ALA A 31 -7.00 12.13 -3.15
CA ALA A 31 -7.34 11.03 -2.26
C ALA A 31 -6.15 10.07 -2.17
N GLY A 32 -5.82 9.67 -0.96
CA GLY A 32 -4.68 8.84 -0.59
C GLY A 32 -5.05 7.68 0.32
N GLY A 33 -4.04 7.23 1.07
CA GLY A 33 -4.10 6.04 1.90
C GLY A 33 -3.62 4.81 1.14
N SER A 34 -2.54 4.17 1.61
CA SER A 34 -1.87 3.08 0.90
C SER A 34 -2.81 1.90 0.60
N ALA A 35 -3.63 1.49 1.59
CA ALA A 35 -4.60 0.42 1.38
C ALA A 35 -5.68 0.81 0.35
N ALA A 36 -6.19 2.06 0.42
CA ALA A 36 -7.18 2.57 -0.53
C ALA A 36 -6.59 2.78 -1.93
N ASN A 37 -5.31 3.15 -2.04
CA ASN A 37 -4.59 3.26 -3.31
C ASN A 37 -4.49 1.89 -3.99
N THR A 38 -4.04 0.86 -3.26
CA THR A 38 -3.95 -0.51 -3.80
C THR A 38 -5.32 -1.02 -4.24
N ALA A 39 -6.38 -0.75 -3.46
CA ALA A 39 -7.74 -1.12 -3.83
C ALA A 39 -8.19 -0.43 -5.13
N ALA A 40 -7.96 0.88 -5.26
CA ALA A 40 -8.30 1.64 -6.45
C ALA A 40 -7.55 1.14 -7.70
N TRP A 41 -6.25 0.82 -7.58
CA TRP A 41 -5.49 0.23 -8.67
C TRP A 41 -6.04 -1.14 -9.07
N LEU A 42 -6.36 -2.02 -8.12
CA LEU A 42 -6.97 -3.32 -8.41
C LEU A 42 -8.31 -3.18 -9.13
N GLY A 43 -9.21 -2.33 -8.63
CA GLY A 43 -10.49 -2.06 -9.27
C GLY A 43 -10.33 -1.54 -10.70
N SER A 44 -9.38 -0.61 -10.93
CA SER A 44 -9.06 -0.08 -12.27
C SER A 44 -8.51 -1.13 -13.25
N LEU A 45 -8.01 -2.25 -12.73
CA LEU A 45 -7.57 -3.41 -13.52
C LEU A 45 -8.68 -4.44 -13.74
N GLY A 46 -9.92 -4.14 -13.31
CA GLY A 46 -11.09 -5.01 -13.50
C GLY A 46 -11.20 -6.15 -12.49
N VAL A 47 -10.46 -6.10 -11.38
CA VAL A 47 -10.59 -7.06 -10.29
C VAL A 47 -11.81 -6.71 -9.43
N ASP A 48 -12.58 -7.71 -9.01
CA ASP A 48 -13.66 -7.50 -8.03
C ASP A 48 -13.06 -7.20 -6.65
N VAL A 49 -13.22 -5.96 -6.20
CA VAL A 49 -12.59 -5.44 -4.98
C VAL A 49 -13.62 -4.85 -4.03
N SER A 50 -13.63 -5.37 -2.80
CA SER A 50 -14.28 -4.70 -1.67
C SER A 50 -13.24 -4.06 -0.77
N PHE A 51 -13.51 -2.85 -0.30
CA PHE A 51 -12.61 -2.10 0.57
C PHE A 51 -13.31 -1.67 1.86
N ALA A 52 -12.68 -1.94 3.01
CA ALA A 52 -13.12 -1.47 4.32
C ALA A 52 -12.12 -0.47 4.91
N GLY A 53 -12.62 0.65 5.42
CA GLY A 53 -11.82 1.72 6.03
C GLY A 53 -12.71 2.67 6.82
N ARG A 54 -12.12 3.75 7.39
CA ARG A 54 -12.88 4.77 8.15
C ARG A 54 -12.46 6.18 7.71
N VAL A 55 -13.46 7.06 7.59
CA VAL A 55 -13.31 8.46 7.21
C VAL A 55 -14.13 9.36 8.14
N GLY A 56 -13.88 10.66 8.14
CA GLY A 56 -14.78 11.62 8.78
C GLY A 56 -16.14 11.70 8.08
N THR A 57 -17.20 11.97 8.82
CA THR A 57 -18.58 12.02 8.30
C THR A 57 -18.73 12.92 7.07
N ALA A 58 -18.06 14.08 7.08
CA ALA A 58 -18.14 15.06 5.99
C ALA A 58 -17.61 14.53 4.65
N ASP A 59 -16.70 13.56 4.70
CA ASP A 59 -15.99 13.03 3.51
C ASP A 59 -16.49 11.66 3.05
N LEU A 60 -17.42 11.05 3.78
CA LEU A 60 -17.89 9.70 3.52
C LEU A 60 -18.35 9.50 2.07
N GLN A 61 -19.25 10.37 1.60
CA GLN A 61 -19.79 10.28 0.24
C GLN A 61 -18.70 10.50 -0.81
N ARG A 62 -17.80 11.46 -0.60
CA ARG A 62 -16.70 11.79 -1.51
C ARG A 62 -15.75 10.60 -1.69
N HIS A 63 -15.26 10.00 -0.59
CA HIS A 63 -14.35 8.85 -0.66
C HIS A 63 -15.04 7.61 -1.22
N ALA A 64 -16.31 7.35 -0.84
CA ALA A 64 -17.08 6.24 -1.41
C ALA A 64 -17.21 6.38 -2.94
N GLN A 65 -17.53 7.59 -3.44
CA GLN A 65 -17.63 7.83 -4.87
C GLN A 65 -16.30 7.70 -5.60
N LEU A 66 -15.19 8.20 -5.01
CA LEU A 66 -13.86 8.09 -5.61
C LEU A 66 -13.41 6.61 -5.72
N LEU A 67 -13.73 5.78 -4.74
CA LEU A 67 -13.47 4.35 -4.78
C LEU A 67 -14.37 3.65 -5.82
N ALA A 68 -15.65 3.99 -5.85
CA ALA A 68 -16.60 3.45 -6.83
C ALA A 68 -16.19 3.78 -8.28
N ASN A 69 -15.71 4.99 -8.55
CA ASN A 69 -15.20 5.39 -9.86
C ASN A 69 -13.99 4.56 -10.30
N ALA A 70 -13.22 4.03 -9.33
CA ALA A 70 -12.12 3.10 -9.60
C ALA A 70 -12.55 1.62 -9.64
N GLY A 71 -13.86 1.32 -9.60
CA GLY A 71 -14.39 -0.04 -9.63
C GLY A 71 -14.34 -0.77 -8.28
N VAL A 72 -14.28 -0.05 -7.16
CA VAL A 72 -14.18 -0.62 -5.82
C VAL A 72 -15.51 -0.51 -5.06
N SER A 73 -15.99 -1.61 -4.50
CA SER A 73 -17.12 -1.65 -3.58
C SER A 73 -16.70 -1.19 -2.18
N ALA A 74 -16.94 0.09 -1.85
CA ALA A 74 -16.52 0.69 -0.59
C ALA A 74 -17.48 0.39 0.55
N ARG A 75 -16.94 -0.10 1.68
CA ARG A 75 -17.61 -0.30 2.98
C ARG A 75 -16.91 0.59 4.01
N LEU A 76 -17.15 1.91 3.91
CA LEU A 76 -16.54 2.89 4.79
C LEU A 76 -17.36 3.09 6.05
N ALA A 77 -16.72 2.90 7.21
CA ALA A 77 -17.21 3.43 8.47
C ALA A 77 -16.96 4.94 8.53
N TYR A 78 -17.70 5.66 9.35
CA TYR A 78 -17.52 7.10 9.55
C TYR A 78 -17.26 7.43 11.02
N ASP A 79 -16.58 8.55 11.23
CA ASP A 79 -16.36 9.15 12.53
C ASP A 79 -17.09 10.50 12.59
N ALA A 80 -17.86 10.71 13.67
CA ALA A 80 -18.63 11.94 13.84
C ALA A 80 -17.81 13.09 14.47
N HIS A 81 -16.66 12.79 15.03
CA HIS A 81 -15.83 13.72 15.79
C HIS A 81 -14.52 14.04 15.06
N ASP A 82 -13.86 13.00 14.56
CA ASP A 82 -12.57 13.15 13.88
C ASP A 82 -12.76 13.33 12.38
N PRO A 83 -12.04 14.28 11.74
CA PRO A 83 -12.02 14.44 10.28
C PRO A 83 -11.32 13.26 9.62
N THR A 84 -11.47 13.13 8.31
CA THR A 84 -10.63 12.23 7.52
C THR A 84 -9.17 12.58 7.71
N GLY A 85 -8.32 11.56 7.89
CA GLY A 85 -6.88 11.77 8.06
C GLY A 85 -6.26 12.47 6.86
N THR A 86 -5.21 13.24 7.11
CA THR A 86 -4.53 14.05 6.10
C THR A 86 -3.02 13.82 6.14
N VAL A 87 -2.42 13.72 4.95
CA VAL A 87 -0.97 13.71 4.77
C VAL A 87 -0.56 14.95 3.98
N VAL A 88 0.27 15.80 4.57
CA VAL A 88 0.92 16.91 3.85
C VAL A 88 2.27 16.41 3.36
N ILE A 89 2.47 16.43 2.05
CA ILE A 89 3.67 15.96 1.37
C ILE A 89 4.38 17.18 0.78
N THR A 90 5.51 17.57 1.35
CA THR A 90 6.36 18.61 0.77
C THR A 90 7.41 17.97 -0.11
N VAL A 91 7.54 18.47 -1.34
CA VAL A 91 8.50 17.97 -2.33
C VAL A 91 9.56 19.05 -2.56
N ASP A 92 10.82 18.72 -2.27
CA ASP A 92 11.97 19.59 -2.52
C ASP A 92 13.00 18.83 -3.38
N GLY A 93 12.98 19.07 -4.67
CA GLY A 93 13.77 18.31 -5.64
C GLY A 93 13.45 16.81 -5.58
N ALA A 94 14.46 15.99 -5.23
CA ALA A 94 14.29 14.54 -5.02
C ALA A 94 13.87 14.17 -3.60
N SER A 95 13.84 15.13 -2.67
CA SER A 95 13.53 14.91 -1.26
C SER A 95 12.05 15.09 -0.98
N ARG A 96 11.52 14.30 -0.03
CA ARG A 96 10.13 14.40 0.43
C ARG A 96 10.06 14.35 1.92
N THR A 97 9.21 15.21 2.47
CA THR A 97 8.83 15.16 3.88
C THR A 97 7.33 14.96 3.96
N MET A 98 6.90 14.02 4.80
CA MET A 98 5.49 13.71 5.01
C MET A 98 5.11 14.03 6.44
N PHE A 99 4.07 14.84 6.60
CA PHE A 99 3.42 15.11 7.89
C PHE A 99 2.06 14.43 7.86
N THR A 100 1.84 13.50 8.79
CA THR A 100 0.66 12.64 8.79
C THR A 100 -0.18 12.86 10.04
N ASP A 101 -1.42 13.28 9.84
CA ASP A 101 -2.50 13.15 10.80
C ASP A 101 -3.43 12.04 10.34
N ARG A 102 -3.67 11.06 11.19
CA ARG A 102 -4.47 9.89 10.86
C ARG A 102 -5.98 10.13 10.96
N GLY A 103 -6.40 11.14 11.72
CA GLY A 103 -7.81 11.47 11.92
C GLY A 103 -8.67 10.25 12.24
N ALA A 104 -9.84 10.18 11.66
CA ALA A 104 -10.80 9.08 11.80
C ALA A 104 -10.20 7.69 11.56
N GLY A 105 -9.22 7.59 10.64
CA GLY A 105 -8.53 6.33 10.31
C GLY A 105 -7.74 5.74 11.48
N ALA A 106 -7.33 6.54 12.47
CA ALA A 106 -6.59 6.05 13.64
C ALA A 106 -7.40 5.08 14.51
N SER A 107 -8.71 5.13 14.44
CA SER A 107 -9.61 4.26 15.20
C SER A 107 -10.12 3.04 14.41
N PHE A 108 -9.69 2.86 13.15
CA PHE A 108 -10.03 1.69 12.34
C PHE A 108 -8.99 0.58 12.48
N GLY A 109 -9.46 -0.63 12.73
CA GLY A 109 -8.59 -1.80 12.92
C GLY A 109 -9.18 -3.10 12.35
N PRO A 110 -8.46 -4.23 12.54
CA PRO A 110 -8.89 -5.53 12.03
C PRO A 110 -10.25 -6.01 12.55
N ASP A 111 -10.65 -5.57 13.76
CA ASP A 111 -11.96 -5.93 14.35
C ASP A 111 -13.12 -5.15 13.70
N ASP A 112 -12.86 -4.07 12.98
CA ASP A 112 -13.86 -3.27 12.27
C ASP A 112 -14.14 -3.80 10.84
N VAL A 113 -13.39 -4.82 10.40
CA VAL A 113 -13.58 -5.42 9.07
C VAL A 113 -14.84 -6.31 9.08
N PRO A 114 -15.85 -6.02 8.23
CA PRO A 114 -17.09 -6.79 8.19
C PRO A 114 -16.84 -8.27 7.86
N ASP A 115 -17.49 -9.16 8.61
CA ASP A 115 -17.36 -10.61 8.45
C ASP A 115 -17.78 -11.10 7.06
N ASP A 116 -18.81 -10.49 6.48
CA ASP A 116 -19.30 -10.81 5.15
C ASP A 116 -18.28 -10.52 4.04
N LEU A 117 -17.34 -9.59 4.26
CA LEU A 117 -16.25 -9.34 3.31
C LEU A 117 -15.16 -10.41 3.41
N VAL A 118 -14.83 -10.85 4.62
CA VAL A 118 -13.81 -11.88 4.84
C VAL A 118 -14.28 -13.24 4.34
N SER A 119 -15.54 -13.60 4.63
CA SER A 119 -16.11 -14.91 4.27
C SER A 119 -16.22 -15.17 2.76
N ARG A 120 -16.15 -14.13 1.93
CA ARG A 120 -16.20 -14.21 0.46
C ARG A 120 -14.88 -13.88 -0.23
N ALA A 121 -13.86 -13.56 0.56
CA ALA A 121 -12.59 -13.12 0.00
C ALA A 121 -11.79 -14.29 -0.60
N GLY A 122 -11.29 -14.13 -1.80
CA GLY A 122 -10.21 -14.98 -2.35
C GLY A 122 -8.82 -14.50 -1.92
N LEU A 123 -8.72 -13.21 -1.55
CA LEU A 123 -7.49 -12.60 -1.04
C LEU A 123 -7.84 -11.47 -0.09
N VAL A 124 -7.16 -11.40 1.04
CA VAL A 124 -7.19 -10.29 1.99
C VAL A 124 -5.88 -9.52 1.91
N HIS A 125 -5.94 -8.22 1.60
CA HIS A 125 -4.76 -7.36 1.56
C HIS A 125 -4.88 -6.22 2.56
N PHE A 126 -3.76 -5.87 3.21
CA PHE A 126 -3.62 -4.72 4.10
C PHE A 126 -2.17 -4.22 4.10
N THR A 127 -1.97 -3.06 4.74
CA THR A 127 -0.66 -2.42 4.77
C THR A 127 -0.05 -2.42 6.17
N GLY A 128 1.24 -2.20 6.26
CA GLY A 128 1.96 -2.06 7.53
C GLY A 128 1.45 -0.88 8.36
N TYR A 129 0.84 0.10 7.73
CA TYR A 129 0.18 1.19 8.46
C TYR A 129 -0.97 0.66 9.33
N THR A 130 -1.76 -0.26 8.81
CA THR A 130 -2.82 -0.95 9.57
C THR A 130 -2.23 -1.78 10.72
N VAL A 131 -1.10 -2.47 10.49
CA VAL A 131 -0.40 -3.23 11.54
C VAL A 131 0.05 -2.30 12.67
N ALA A 132 0.69 -1.17 12.31
CA ALA A 132 1.23 -0.21 13.27
C ALA A 132 0.13 0.53 14.07
N GLN A 133 -1.08 0.62 13.51
CA GLN A 133 -2.24 1.25 14.16
C GLN A 133 -3.10 0.26 14.93
N SER A 134 -2.95 -1.03 14.69
CA SER A 134 -3.74 -2.04 15.37
C SER A 134 -3.54 -1.96 16.88
N ARG A 135 -4.62 -1.64 17.60
CA ARG A 135 -4.62 -1.58 19.07
C ARG A 135 -4.45 -2.96 19.70
N SER A 136 -4.61 -4.01 18.91
CA SER A 136 -4.55 -5.39 19.38
C SER A 136 -3.89 -6.32 18.34
N PRO A 137 -2.69 -6.83 18.65
CA PRO A 137 -2.08 -7.89 17.82
C PRO A 137 -2.96 -9.15 17.72
N VAL A 138 -3.86 -9.37 18.70
CA VAL A 138 -4.82 -10.47 18.69
C VAL A 138 -5.88 -10.28 17.61
N ALA A 139 -6.36 -9.04 17.43
CA ALA A 139 -7.36 -8.71 16.41
C ALA A 139 -6.87 -9.03 14.99
N LEU A 140 -5.63 -8.65 14.66
CA LEU A 140 -5.04 -8.97 13.36
C LEU A 140 -4.90 -10.49 13.16
N ARG A 141 -4.36 -11.21 14.16
CA ARG A 141 -4.25 -12.68 14.07
C ARG A 141 -5.61 -13.36 13.90
N ARG A 142 -6.65 -12.87 14.58
CA ARG A 142 -8.03 -13.38 14.43
C ARG A 142 -8.54 -13.16 13.01
N LEU A 143 -8.36 -11.97 12.45
CA LEU A 143 -8.74 -11.66 11.06
C LEU A 143 -8.03 -12.58 10.07
N LEU A 144 -6.70 -12.75 10.22
CA LEU A 144 -5.90 -13.62 9.36
C LEU A 144 -6.30 -15.11 9.52
N GLY A 145 -6.66 -15.53 10.73
CA GLY A 145 -7.22 -16.87 10.98
C GLY A 145 -8.50 -17.10 10.19
N ARG A 146 -9.47 -16.18 10.27
CA ARG A 146 -10.73 -16.24 9.51
C ARG A 146 -10.49 -16.25 8.00
N ALA A 147 -9.54 -15.43 7.48
CA ALA A 147 -9.20 -15.46 6.08
C ALA A 147 -8.69 -16.83 5.63
N ARG A 148 -7.84 -17.47 6.43
CA ARG A 148 -7.32 -18.81 6.14
C ARG A 148 -8.40 -19.90 6.20
N GLU A 149 -9.34 -19.81 7.14
CA GLU A 149 -10.46 -20.75 7.27
C GLU A 149 -11.33 -20.82 6.00
N VAL A 150 -11.45 -19.70 5.27
CA VAL A 150 -12.17 -19.65 3.99
C VAL A 150 -11.25 -19.86 2.78
N GLY A 151 -9.97 -20.19 2.98
CA GLY A 151 -9.01 -20.41 1.91
C GLY A 151 -8.53 -19.14 1.21
N ALA A 152 -8.75 -17.96 1.79
CA ALA A 152 -8.28 -16.71 1.22
C ALA A 152 -6.78 -16.54 1.42
N LEU A 153 -6.08 -16.06 0.37
CA LEU A 153 -4.68 -15.66 0.47
C LEU A 153 -4.55 -14.39 1.32
N VAL A 154 -3.43 -14.27 2.00
CA VAL A 154 -3.07 -13.07 2.77
C VAL A 154 -1.96 -12.32 2.05
N SER A 155 -2.15 -11.04 1.81
CA SER A 155 -1.21 -10.15 1.12
C SER A 155 -0.91 -8.92 1.96
N VAL A 156 0.37 -8.55 2.05
CA VAL A 156 0.83 -7.43 2.87
C VAL A 156 1.82 -6.55 2.11
N ALA A 157 1.57 -5.24 2.12
CA ALA A 157 2.59 -4.24 1.79
C ALA A 157 3.04 -3.56 3.10
N PRO A 158 4.30 -3.72 3.55
CA PRO A 158 4.72 -3.28 4.88
C PRO A 158 4.70 -1.76 5.09
N GLY A 159 4.51 -0.98 4.03
CA GLY A 159 4.56 0.48 4.08
C GLY A 159 6.00 0.99 4.09
N SER A 160 6.24 2.16 4.71
CA SER A 160 7.56 2.77 4.72
C SER A 160 8.52 2.12 5.75
N ALA A 161 9.81 2.18 5.48
CA ALA A 161 10.86 1.72 6.40
C ALA A 161 10.75 2.38 7.78
N SER A 162 10.35 3.65 7.84
CA SER A 162 10.16 4.37 9.12
C SER A 162 9.04 3.78 9.99
N VAL A 163 7.99 3.24 9.38
CA VAL A 163 6.90 2.54 10.09
C VAL A 163 7.43 1.24 10.67
N VAL A 164 8.10 0.45 9.85
CA VAL A 164 8.70 -0.84 10.27
C VAL A 164 9.72 -0.63 11.39
N ARG A 165 10.62 0.36 11.24
CA ARG A 165 11.63 0.70 12.25
C ARG A 165 11.00 1.08 13.59
N ARG A 166 9.95 1.90 13.56
CA ARG A 166 9.24 2.36 14.77
C ARG A 166 8.48 1.22 15.46
N PHE A 167 7.91 0.31 14.70
CA PHE A 167 7.21 -0.86 15.22
C PHE A 167 8.20 -1.92 15.77
N GLY A 168 9.40 -1.96 15.22
CA GLY A 168 10.46 -2.95 15.45
C GLY A 168 10.40 -4.08 14.41
N PRO A 169 11.44 -4.24 13.56
CA PRO A 169 11.42 -5.20 12.46
C PRO A 169 11.06 -6.65 12.88
N PRO A 170 11.60 -7.22 13.98
CA PRO A 170 11.21 -8.56 14.40
C PRO A 170 9.74 -8.67 14.81
N ALA A 171 9.23 -7.66 15.53
CA ALA A 171 7.83 -7.63 15.96
C ALA A 171 6.88 -7.48 14.76
N PHE A 172 7.27 -6.66 13.77
CA PHE A 172 6.52 -6.49 12.54
C PHE A 172 6.42 -7.82 11.76
N LEU A 173 7.56 -8.49 11.53
CA LEU A 173 7.60 -9.78 10.84
C LEU A 173 6.74 -10.85 11.57
N ALA A 174 6.76 -10.86 12.90
CA ALA A 174 5.91 -11.76 13.68
C ALA A 174 4.41 -11.42 13.56
N ALA A 175 4.05 -10.13 13.46
CA ALA A 175 2.66 -9.71 13.31
C ALA A 175 2.03 -10.11 11.97
N VAL A 176 2.84 -10.20 10.91
CA VAL A 176 2.39 -10.55 9.55
C VAL A 176 2.83 -11.95 9.11
N GLU A 177 3.25 -12.79 10.05
CA GLU A 177 3.74 -14.13 9.76
C GLU A 177 2.74 -14.99 9.00
N GLY A 178 3.25 -15.71 8.00
CA GLY A 178 2.44 -16.59 7.15
C GLY A 178 1.60 -15.84 6.12
N ALA A 179 1.94 -14.60 5.77
CA ALA A 179 1.38 -13.96 4.59
C ALA A 179 1.86 -14.69 3.33
N ASP A 180 0.93 -14.84 2.36
CA ASP A 180 1.21 -15.53 1.09
C ASP A 180 1.96 -14.62 0.11
N LEU A 181 1.64 -13.30 0.12
CA LEU A 181 2.26 -12.30 -0.74
C LEU A 181 2.79 -11.14 0.11
N PHE A 182 4.03 -10.72 -0.13
CA PHE A 182 4.67 -9.67 0.62
C PHE A 182 5.40 -8.68 -0.30
N PHE A 183 5.07 -7.38 -0.21
CA PHE A 183 5.50 -6.33 -1.13
C PHE A 183 6.29 -5.21 -0.44
N PRO A 184 7.51 -5.42 0.02
CA PRO A 184 8.33 -4.35 0.56
C PRO A 184 8.92 -3.49 -0.57
N SER A 185 9.11 -2.17 -0.31
CA SER A 185 10.06 -1.39 -1.10
C SER A 185 11.49 -1.84 -0.79
N ARG A 186 12.45 -1.46 -1.65
CA ARG A 186 13.89 -1.73 -1.41
C ARG A 186 14.34 -1.24 -0.04
N GLU A 187 13.98 -0.02 0.34
CA GLU A 187 14.33 0.56 1.64
C GLU A 187 13.70 -0.23 2.80
N THR A 188 12.45 -0.64 2.65
CA THR A 188 11.76 -1.42 3.68
C THR A 188 12.32 -2.84 3.79
N ALA A 189 12.72 -3.44 2.67
CA ALA A 189 13.36 -4.76 2.66
C ALA A 189 14.72 -4.74 3.38
N LEU A 190 15.52 -3.68 3.13
CA LEU A 190 16.79 -3.44 3.85
C LEU A 190 16.53 -3.31 5.36
N GLU A 191 15.53 -2.51 5.78
CA GLU A 191 15.18 -2.34 7.19
C GLU A 191 14.78 -3.66 7.88
N LEU A 192 14.07 -4.53 7.14
CA LEU A 192 13.59 -5.81 7.67
C LEU A 192 14.68 -6.89 7.75
N THR A 193 15.67 -6.85 6.86
CA THR A 193 16.62 -7.95 6.67
C THR A 193 18.06 -7.58 6.96
N GLY A 194 18.43 -6.31 6.85
CA GLY A 194 19.82 -5.83 6.89
C GLY A 194 20.61 -6.06 5.60
N PHE A 195 20.03 -6.68 4.56
CA PHE A 195 20.73 -6.91 3.29
C PHE A 195 20.54 -5.75 2.32
N GLU A 196 21.62 -5.26 1.75
CA GLU A 196 21.61 -4.18 0.75
C GLU A 196 21.14 -4.64 -0.62
N GLN A 197 21.43 -5.89 -0.98
CA GLN A 197 21.06 -6.47 -2.26
C GLN A 197 19.59 -6.92 -2.24
N PRO A 198 18.77 -6.46 -3.20
CA PRO A 198 17.35 -6.83 -3.27
C PRO A 198 17.12 -8.34 -3.39
N SER A 199 18.01 -9.08 -4.06
CA SER A 199 17.95 -10.54 -4.19
C SER A 199 18.12 -11.25 -2.84
N GLU A 200 19.11 -10.82 -2.04
CA GLU A 200 19.35 -11.40 -0.72
C GLU A 200 18.18 -11.10 0.23
N SER A 201 17.67 -9.86 0.20
CA SER A 201 16.48 -9.48 0.98
C SER A 201 15.26 -10.29 0.57
N ALA A 202 15.01 -10.43 -0.74
CA ALA A 202 13.88 -11.20 -1.27
C ALA A 202 13.95 -12.67 -0.87
N GLU A 203 15.11 -13.31 -1.00
CA GLU A 203 15.34 -14.70 -0.59
C GLU A 203 15.19 -14.89 0.93
N ALA A 204 15.73 -13.97 1.73
CA ALA A 204 15.61 -14.02 3.18
C ALA A 204 14.15 -13.94 3.63
N LEU A 205 13.37 -13.03 3.04
CA LEU A 205 11.95 -12.87 3.32
C LEU A 205 11.11 -14.03 2.77
N ALA A 206 11.48 -14.61 1.61
CA ALA A 206 10.78 -15.77 1.02
C ALA A 206 10.87 -17.04 1.87
N ARG A 207 11.77 -17.09 2.86
CA ARG A 207 11.78 -18.16 3.87
C ARG A 207 10.63 -18.06 4.88
N ARG A 208 9.97 -16.90 4.95
CA ARG A 208 8.85 -16.62 5.89
C ARG A 208 7.52 -16.44 5.18
N PHE A 209 7.56 -15.96 3.94
CA PHE A 209 6.40 -15.58 3.14
C PHE A 209 6.34 -16.41 1.86
N GLY A 210 5.13 -16.66 1.32
CA GLY A 210 4.98 -17.50 0.13
C GLY A 210 5.67 -16.92 -1.09
N VAL A 211 5.38 -15.67 -1.43
CA VAL A 211 6.03 -14.91 -2.51
C VAL A 211 6.36 -13.51 -2.02
N VAL A 212 7.58 -13.08 -2.28
CA VAL A 212 8.07 -11.74 -1.95
C VAL A 212 8.44 -11.01 -3.22
N ALA A 213 7.97 -9.77 -3.38
CA ALA A 213 8.45 -8.88 -4.43
C ALA A 213 9.04 -7.62 -3.80
N VAL A 214 10.36 -7.52 -3.79
CA VAL A 214 11.07 -6.30 -3.38
C VAL A 214 11.00 -5.30 -4.51
N VAL A 215 10.16 -4.26 -4.32
CA VAL A 215 9.89 -3.25 -5.35
C VAL A 215 11.01 -2.22 -5.36
N ALA A 216 11.59 -2.00 -6.53
CA ALA A 216 12.66 -1.03 -6.77
C ALA A 216 12.10 0.38 -7.02
N ASP A 217 12.99 1.39 -6.90
CA ASP A 217 12.62 2.79 -7.05
C ASP A 217 12.21 3.17 -8.50
N ASP A 218 12.61 2.37 -9.49
CA ASP A 218 12.20 2.49 -10.89
C ASP A 218 10.88 1.78 -11.23
N GLY A 219 10.23 1.16 -10.24
CA GLY A 219 9.00 0.39 -10.40
C GLY A 219 9.20 -1.02 -10.90
N GLY A 220 10.45 -1.48 -11.08
CA GLY A 220 10.79 -2.89 -11.23
C GLY A 220 10.74 -3.65 -9.91
N ALA A 221 11.11 -4.92 -9.91
CA ALA A 221 11.16 -5.71 -8.69
C ALA A 221 12.07 -6.93 -8.79
N THR A 222 12.56 -7.37 -7.63
CA THR A 222 13.12 -8.72 -7.45
C THR A 222 12.08 -9.59 -6.75
N VAL A 223 11.63 -10.63 -7.44
CA VAL A 223 10.56 -11.52 -6.97
C VAL A 223 11.16 -12.86 -6.58
N ALA A 224 10.88 -13.32 -5.37
CA ALA A 224 11.39 -14.59 -4.84
C ALA A 224 10.27 -15.43 -4.21
N THR A 225 10.48 -16.74 -4.26
CA THR A 225 9.75 -17.75 -3.49
C THR A 225 10.74 -18.81 -3.03
N GLN A 226 10.41 -19.52 -1.98
CA GLN A 226 11.30 -20.53 -1.43
C GLN A 226 11.60 -21.65 -2.45
N GLY A 227 12.85 -22.03 -2.59
CA GLY A 227 13.30 -23.13 -3.43
C GLY A 227 13.47 -22.81 -4.92
N LEU A 228 13.22 -21.58 -5.35
CA LEU A 228 13.48 -21.12 -6.71
C LEU A 228 14.43 -19.91 -6.71
N PRO A 229 15.27 -19.74 -7.74
CA PRO A 229 16.07 -18.55 -7.87
C PRO A 229 15.18 -17.31 -8.06
N PRO A 230 15.59 -16.14 -7.51
CA PRO A 230 14.86 -14.90 -7.70
C PRO A 230 14.71 -14.51 -9.17
N VAL A 231 13.58 -13.91 -9.50
CA VAL A 231 13.28 -13.36 -10.82
C VAL A 231 13.37 -11.84 -10.76
N THR A 232 14.27 -11.25 -11.53
CA THR A 232 14.34 -9.80 -11.70
C THR A 232 13.39 -9.35 -12.80
N VAL A 233 12.63 -8.30 -12.54
CA VAL A 233 11.73 -7.63 -13.47
C VAL A 233 12.14 -6.16 -13.53
N ASP A 234 12.51 -5.71 -14.71
CA ASP A 234 12.89 -4.32 -14.92
C ASP A 234 11.70 -3.37 -14.82
N GLY A 235 11.95 -2.15 -14.38
CA GLY A 235 10.98 -1.07 -14.43
C GLY A 235 10.58 -0.74 -15.87
N VAL A 236 9.36 -0.27 -16.07
CA VAL A 236 8.88 0.14 -17.38
C VAL A 236 9.16 1.62 -17.56
N ALA A 237 9.82 1.98 -18.66
CA ALA A 237 10.12 3.37 -18.98
C ALA A 237 8.85 4.24 -19.00
N THR A 238 8.85 5.31 -18.24
CA THR A 238 7.73 6.25 -18.14
C THR A 238 8.24 7.67 -17.87
N ARG A 239 7.39 8.66 -18.16
CA ARG A 239 7.67 10.04 -17.72
C ARG A 239 7.29 10.14 -16.24
N TRP A 240 8.28 10.24 -15.39
CA TRP A 240 8.08 10.38 -13.94
C TRP A 240 7.46 11.73 -13.59
N VAL A 241 6.36 11.68 -12.85
CA VAL A 241 5.66 12.82 -12.27
C VAL A 241 5.70 12.73 -10.75
N ASP A 242 5.44 11.54 -10.19
CA ASP A 242 5.36 11.29 -8.76
C ASP A 242 5.71 9.83 -8.46
N SER A 243 6.20 9.51 -7.26
CA SER A 243 6.41 8.13 -6.81
C SER A 243 5.46 7.73 -5.68
N VAL A 244 4.52 8.60 -5.32
CA VAL A 244 3.46 8.27 -4.35
C VAL A 244 2.61 7.13 -4.90
N GLY A 245 2.40 6.07 -4.09
CA GLY A 245 1.61 4.92 -4.49
C GLY A 245 2.30 3.95 -5.47
N LEU A 246 3.62 4.08 -5.72
CA LEU A 246 4.37 3.17 -6.60
C LEU A 246 4.23 1.71 -6.17
N VAL A 247 4.49 1.43 -4.90
CA VAL A 247 4.37 0.07 -4.32
C VAL A 247 2.91 -0.39 -4.29
N ASP A 248 1.97 0.53 -4.04
CA ASP A 248 0.53 0.23 -4.03
C ASP A 248 0.07 -0.25 -5.41
N ALA A 249 0.46 0.48 -6.46
CA ALA A 249 0.16 0.13 -7.85
C ALA A 249 0.86 -1.17 -8.28
N PHE A 250 2.16 -1.33 -7.91
CA PHE A 250 2.87 -2.57 -8.17
C PHE A 250 2.15 -3.77 -7.55
N SER A 251 1.81 -3.67 -6.26
CA SER A 251 1.10 -4.72 -5.52
C SER A 251 -0.22 -5.07 -6.19
N ALA A 252 -0.99 -4.08 -6.62
CA ALA A 252 -2.24 -4.27 -7.33
C ALA A 252 -2.05 -5.02 -8.66
N GLY A 253 -1.11 -4.56 -9.50
CA GLY A 253 -0.81 -5.20 -10.77
C GLY A 253 -0.29 -6.63 -10.60
N PHE A 254 0.54 -6.85 -9.56
CA PHE A 254 1.04 -8.18 -9.21
C PHE A 254 -0.11 -9.12 -8.80
N ILE A 255 -0.95 -8.69 -7.84
CA ILE A 255 -2.07 -9.47 -7.31
C ILE A 255 -3.03 -9.85 -8.45
N ALA A 256 -3.41 -8.89 -9.31
CA ALA A 256 -4.32 -9.13 -10.43
C ALA A 256 -3.80 -10.25 -11.37
N ALA A 257 -2.52 -10.22 -11.73
CA ALA A 257 -1.93 -11.23 -12.59
C ALA A 257 -1.64 -12.55 -11.86
N TRP A 258 -1.28 -12.49 -10.58
CA TRP A 258 -1.02 -13.66 -9.74
C TRP A 258 -2.27 -14.52 -9.56
N ALA A 259 -3.44 -13.91 -9.44
CA ALA A 259 -4.71 -14.61 -9.28
C ALA A 259 -4.97 -15.65 -10.39
N THR A 260 -4.50 -15.38 -11.60
CA THR A 260 -4.75 -16.22 -12.78
C THR A 260 -3.53 -17.00 -13.25
N SER A 261 -2.31 -16.42 -13.20
CA SER A 261 -1.12 -17.00 -13.81
C SER A 261 -0.27 -17.86 -12.88
N ARG A 262 -0.25 -17.54 -11.60
CA ARG A 262 0.67 -18.11 -10.59
C ARG A 262 2.16 -18.10 -11.02
N SER A 263 2.50 -17.23 -11.96
CA SER A 263 3.86 -17.05 -12.49
C SER A 263 4.52 -15.80 -11.92
N LEU A 264 5.68 -15.95 -11.26
CA LEU A 264 6.45 -14.86 -10.69
C LEU A 264 6.77 -13.78 -11.73
N GLY A 265 7.24 -14.20 -12.90
CA GLY A 265 7.61 -13.27 -13.96
C GLY A 265 6.41 -12.56 -14.60
N VAL A 266 5.28 -13.25 -14.80
CA VAL A 266 4.05 -12.61 -15.34
C VAL A 266 3.49 -11.61 -14.34
N ALA A 267 3.37 -12.00 -13.08
CA ALA A 267 2.87 -11.13 -12.02
C ALA A 267 3.80 -9.93 -11.79
N GLY A 268 5.12 -10.16 -11.74
CA GLY A 268 6.11 -9.09 -11.60
C GLY A 268 6.02 -8.05 -12.74
N ARG A 269 5.96 -8.50 -14.01
CA ARG A 269 5.80 -7.59 -15.16
C ARG A 269 4.47 -6.83 -15.13
N SER A 270 3.40 -7.44 -14.63
CA SER A 270 2.11 -6.75 -14.47
C SER A 270 2.21 -5.68 -13.38
N GLY A 271 2.89 -6.00 -12.25
CA GLY A 271 3.21 -5.03 -11.20
C GLY A 271 4.01 -3.85 -11.72
N ALA A 272 5.10 -4.10 -12.47
CA ALA A 272 5.96 -3.05 -13.03
C ALA A 272 5.19 -2.13 -14.00
N ARG A 273 4.28 -2.67 -14.81
CA ARG A 273 3.41 -1.85 -15.69
C ARG A 273 2.45 -0.96 -14.89
N ALA A 274 1.87 -1.49 -13.82
CA ALA A 274 0.99 -0.69 -12.96
C ALA A 274 1.77 0.41 -12.22
N ALA A 275 2.97 0.09 -11.71
CA ALA A 275 3.88 1.04 -11.09
C ALA A 275 4.28 2.18 -12.05
N ALA A 276 4.60 1.85 -13.31
CA ALA A 276 4.92 2.86 -14.33
C ALA A 276 3.75 3.80 -14.63
N ARG A 277 2.51 3.27 -14.65
CA ARG A 277 1.31 4.11 -14.79
C ARG A 277 1.13 5.04 -13.59
N ALA A 278 1.39 4.55 -12.37
CA ALA A 278 1.33 5.36 -11.16
C ALA A 278 2.39 6.46 -11.17
N ALA A 279 3.63 6.14 -11.55
CA ALA A 279 4.72 7.11 -11.66
C ALA A 279 4.43 8.24 -12.67
N GLY A 280 3.57 8.01 -13.65
CA GLY A 280 3.18 8.99 -14.67
C GLY A 280 2.10 9.98 -14.24
N VAL A 281 1.56 9.88 -13.03
CA VAL A 281 0.48 10.74 -12.52
C VAL A 281 0.82 11.28 -11.13
N ALA A 282 0.22 12.38 -10.73
CA ALA A 282 0.41 12.92 -9.38
C ALA A 282 -0.59 12.31 -8.40
N GLY A 283 -0.09 11.76 -7.29
CA GLY A 283 -0.86 11.09 -6.25
C GLY A 283 -0.92 9.58 -6.41
N GLY A 284 -1.37 8.88 -5.36
CA GLY A 284 -1.26 7.42 -5.25
C GLY A 284 -2.33 6.61 -6.00
N ARG A 285 -3.41 7.24 -6.50
CA ARG A 285 -4.53 6.54 -7.16
C ARG A 285 -4.45 6.57 -8.68
N PRO A 286 -5.09 5.60 -9.38
CA PRO A 286 -5.17 5.65 -10.84
C PRO A 286 -5.88 6.92 -11.30
N PRO A 287 -5.53 7.44 -12.50
CA PRO A 287 -6.28 8.55 -13.10
C PRO A 287 -7.72 8.12 -13.38
N SER A 288 -8.65 9.05 -13.15
CA SER A 288 -10.08 8.89 -13.45
C SER A 288 -10.35 8.94 -14.94
#